data_4dfd2cc3c2fecf148fd3909a1f17080d
#
_entry.id   4dfd2cc3c2fecf148fd3909a1f17080d
#
_cell.length_a   1.000
_cell.length_b   1.000
_cell.length_c   1.000
_cell.angle_alpha   90.00
_cell.angle_beta   90.00
_cell.angle_gamma   90.00
#
_symmetry.space_group_name_H-M   'P 1'
#
loop_
_entity.id
_entity.type
_entity.pdbx_description
1 polymer ?
#
loop_
_entity_poly.entity_id
_entity_poly.type
_entity_poly.pdbx_seq_one_letter_code
_entity_poly.pdbx_strand_id
1 'polypeptide(L)'
;MTDGDWRDGGFRQRRPSVETFAWVAASMGQGSRIVGYRRLTGGVCSAVNRLTVERRGMRTFVVLRQYPGGLGLHGSLEKEIANLGVVAGSGLPVPGILATDVAGASTGGAPSLLMTRLQGHVHLNPAEPRSWMTRIAEIAVLLHSLDLPAKLFRPWTDSWIAPLDGFQVPVDAQKPAMWKAAFGVMAAAPPPTDTAVFLHCDLLPVNMLWSRGRITGLTDWNGIHRGARAIDVGHCRRYLAALYSPEWSEQLRSLYESLAGVTLDPWWDLYALLHYDDSGPKWICGQVAGRRPVDVPGMTSRVEIAIETALRRLG
;
A
#
# COMPACT_ATOMS: atom_id res chain seq x y z
N MET A 1 22.22 -1.43 16.27
CA MET A 1 20.87 -1.98 16.16
C MET A 1 20.95 -3.18 15.24
N THR A 2 20.64 -4.37 15.73
CA THR A 2 20.68 -5.59 14.93
C THR A 2 19.48 -5.66 14.00
N ASP A 3 19.61 -6.38 12.89
CA ASP A 3 18.63 -6.52 11.77
C ASP A 3 17.19 -6.96 12.20
N GLY A 4 16.99 -7.34 13.46
CA GLY A 4 15.74 -7.82 14.03
C GLY A 4 14.83 -6.76 14.68
N ASP A 5 15.39 -5.62 15.11
CA ASP A 5 14.69 -4.67 16.00
C ASP A 5 13.49 -3.96 15.34
N TRP A 6 13.46 -3.82 14.02
CA TRP A 6 12.33 -3.24 13.31
C TRP A 6 11.20 -4.26 13.07
N ARG A 7 11.50 -5.56 12.93
CA ARG A 7 10.52 -6.64 12.75
C ARG A 7 9.71 -6.87 14.01
N ASP A 8 10.31 -6.62 15.18
CA ASP A 8 9.66 -6.80 16.47
C ASP A 8 8.71 -5.67 16.88
N GLY A 9 8.53 -4.66 16.04
CA GLY A 9 7.63 -3.55 16.32
C GLY A 9 8.17 -2.48 17.25
N GLY A 10 9.37 -2.67 17.84
CA GLY A 10 9.98 -1.75 18.80
C GLY A 10 10.19 -0.35 18.22
N PHE A 11 10.76 -0.27 16.99
CA PHE A 11 10.96 1.02 16.32
C PHE A 11 9.64 1.75 16.04
N ARG A 12 8.62 1.04 15.57
CA ARG A 12 7.29 1.61 15.25
C ARG A 12 6.59 2.21 16.45
N GLN A 13 6.97 1.79 17.65
CA GLN A 13 6.37 2.26 18.91
C GLN A 13 7.14 3.42 19.51
N ARG A 14 8.31 3.77 19.00
CA ARG A 14 9.13 4.86 19.54
C ARG A 14 8.41 6.21 19.45
N ARG A 15 8.55 6.97 20.50
CA ARG A 15 8.21 8.40 20.49
C ARG A 15 9.27 9.14 19.68
N PRO A 16 8.89 10.12 18.84
CA PRO A 16 9.88 11.00 18.20
C PRO A 16 10.76 11.66 19.27
N SER A 17 12.05 11.76 18.99
CA SER A 17 13.02 12.35 19.92
C SER A 17 12.84 13.86 20.06
N VAL A 18 13.53 14.47 21.03
CA VAL A 18 13.49 15.94 21.23
C VAL A 18 14.09 16.64 20.00
N GLU A 19 15.17 16.08 19.42
CA GLU A 19 15.79 16.58 18.20
C GLU A 19 14.81 16.52 17.02
N THR A 20 14.06 15.41 16.89
CA THR A 20 13.01 15.28 15.87
C THR A 20 11.93 16.35 16.01
N PHE A 21 11.45 16.62 17.23
CA PHE A 21 10.46 17.67 17.45
C PHE A 21 11.03 19.06 17.15
N ALA A 22 12.29 19.34 17.50
CA ALA A 22 12.97 20.59 17.17
C ALA A 22 13.10 20.77 15.65
N TRP A 23 13.51 19.70 14.94
CA TRP A 23 13.59 19.70 13.48
C TRP A 23 12.23 19.97 12.82
N VAL A 24 11.15 19.31 13.27
CA VAL A 24 9.80 19.56 12.74
C VAL A 24 9.38 21.01 13.02
N ALA A 25 9.61 21.53 14.21
CA ALA A 25 9.26 22.92 14.54
C ALA A 25 10.00 23.92 13.64
N ALA A 26 11.31 23.72 13.42
CA ALA A 26 12.13 24.54 12.52
C ALA A 26 11.63 24.47 11.06
N SER A 27 11.29 23.26 10.57
CA SER A 27 10.75 23.03 9.22
C SER A 27 9.41 23.73 8.99
N MET A 28 8.61 23.93 10.06
CA MET A 28 7.31 24.61 9.98
C MET A 28 7.41 26.13 10.09
N GLY A 29 8.62 26.66 10.25
CA GLY A 29 8.95 28.09 10.29
C GLY A 29 9.09 28.68 11.67
N GLN A 30 9.71 29.85 11.74
CA GLN A 30 10.04 30.52 13.00
C GLN A 30 8.81 30.72 13.90
N GLY A 31 8.97 30.43 15.18
CA GLY A 31 7.92 30.50 16.19
C GLY A 31 6.96 29.31 16.22
N SER A 32 7.23 28.28 15.45
CA SER A 32 6.49 27.03 15.52
C SER A 32 6.90 26.21 16.75
N ARG A 33 5.94 25.53 17.38
CA ARG A 33 6.18 24.58 18.47
C ARG A 33 5.31 23.35 18.33
N ILE A 34 5.80 22.20 18.78
CA ILE A 34 5.03 20.96 18.82
C ILE A 34 4.23 20.96 20.14
N VAL A 35 2.90 20.98 20.02
CA VAL A 35 1.98 21.00 21.18
C VAL A 35 1.28 19.67 21.41
N GLY A 36 1.51 18.67 20.56
CA GLY A 36 0.99 17.33 20.72
C GLY A 36 1.45 16.37 19.63
N TYR A 37 1.42 15.09 19.94
CA TYR A 37 1.63 14.04 18.96
C TYR A 37 0.66 12.88 19.24
N ARG A 38 0.37 12.13 18.17
CA ARG A 38 -0.40 10.90 18.24
C ARG A 38 0.18 9.91 17.24
N ARG A 39 0.53 8.71 17.71
CA ARG A 39 0.94 7.62 16.82
C ARG A 39 -0.23 7.21 15.93
N LEU A 40 0.05 6.99 14.64
CA LEU A 40 -0.86 6.41 13.68
C LEU A 40 -0.56 4.91 13.57
N THR A 41 -1.61 4.09 13.57
CA THR A 41 -1.53 2.63 13.51
C THR A 41 -1.68 2.15 12.08
N GLY A 42 -1.16 0.93 11.77
CA GLY A 42 -1.28 0.27 10.45
C GLY A 42 -0.02 0.37 9.58
N GLY A 43 0.93 1.25 9.90
CA GLY A 43 2.27 1.19 9.28
C GLY A 43 3.02 -0.04 9.76
N VAL A 44 3.55 -0.86 8.83
CA VAL A 44 4.28 -2.09 9.16
C VAL A 44 5.79 -1.95 9.03
N CYS A 45 6.29 -0.97 8.26
CA CYS A 45 7.71 -0.76 7.99
C CYS A 45 8.30 0.53 8.58
N SER A 46 7.49 1.44 9.10
CA SER A 46 7.91 2.76 9.57
C SER A 46 7.09 3.22 10.78
N ALA A 47 7.65 4.15 11.57
CA ALA A 47 6.93 4.84 12.61
C ALA A 47 6.19 6.05 12.02
N VAL A 48 4.87 6.09 12.14
CA VAL A 48 4.05 7.18 11.61
C VAL A 48 3.36 7.91 12.74
N ASN A 49 3.58 9.23 12.83
CA ASN A 49 3.04 10.07 13.88
C ASN A 49 2.32 11.28 13.29
N ARG A 50 1.12 11.57 13.77
CA ARG A 50 0.48 12.87 13.56
C ARG A 50 0.99 13.84 14.62
N LEU A 51 1.54 14.95 14.18
CA LEU A 51 1.98 16.03 15.07
C LEU A 51 1.00 17.20 15.01
N THR A 52 0.83 17.88 16.14
CA THR A 52 0.13 19.15 16.23
C THR A 52 1.16 20.25 16.38
N VAL A 53 1.29 21.05 15.33
CA VAL A 53 2.19 22.22 15.31
C VAL A 53 1.36 23.46 15.60
N GLU A 54 1.80 24.26 16.56
CA GLU A 54 1.22 25.58 16.84
C GLU A 54 2.19 26.67 16.41
N ARG A 55 1.68 27.65 15.64
CA ARG A 55 2.41 28.83 15.21
C ARG A 55 1.49 30.03 15.22
N ARG A 56 1.88 31.09 15.92
CA ARG A 56 1.06 32.35 16.08
C ARG A 56 -0.38 32.05 16.50
N GLY A 57 -0.57 31.13 17.45
CA GLY A 57 -1.91 30.75 17.97
C GLY A 57 -2.70 29.79 17.04
N MET A 58 -2.28 29.58 15.82
CA MET A 58 -2.93 28.61 14.89
C MET A 58 -2.33 27.22 15.02
N ARG A 59 -3.20 26.20 14.97
CA ARG A 59 -2.81 24.79 15.02
C ARG A 59 -2.93 24.13 13.65
N THR A 60 -1.86 23.49 13.23
CA THR A 60 -1.78 22.71 11.99
C THR A 60 -1.41 21.26 12.32
N PHE A 61 -2.01 20.32 11.62
CA PHE A 61 -1.65 18.91 11.74
C PHE A 61 -0.74 18.51 10.57
N VAL A 62 0.37 17.84 10.90
CA VAL A 62 1.32 17.27 9.94
C VAL A 62 1.56 15.81 10.26
N VAL A 63 2.08 15.06 9.31
CA VAL A 63 2.44 13.65 9.47
C VAL A 63 3.96 13.53 9.38
N LEU A 64 4.55 12.95 10.41
CA LEU A 64 5.94 12.55 10.47
C LEU A 64 6.02 11.04 10.22
N ARG A 65 6.75 10.63 9.19
CA ARG A 65 7.11 9.24 8.92
C ARG A 65 8.60 9.07 9.15
N GLN A 66 8.99 8.09 9.99
CA GLN A 66 10.38 7.79 10.33
C GLN A 66 10.69 6.34 9.99
N TYR A 67 11.85 6.14 9.40
CA TYR A 67 12.34 4.82 9.03
C TYR A 67 13.43 4.36 10.00
N PRO A 68 13.57 3.05 10.26
CA PRO A 68 14.71 2.54 10.99
C PRO A 68 15.99 2.82 10.20
N GLY A 69 17.01 3.35 10.87
CA GLY A 69 18.32 3.60 10.25
C GLY A 69 18.97 2.30 9.76
N GLY A 70 19.60 2.33 8.59
CA GLY A 70 20.46 1.26 8.11
C GLY A 70 19.83 0.14 7.31
N LEU A 71 18.53 0.18 7.00
CA LEU A 71 17.85 -0.92 6.31
C LEU A 71 17.15 -0.45 5.04
N GLY A 72 17.66 -0.91 3.90
CA GLY A 72 16.99 -0.84 2.60
C GLY A 72 15.79 -1.80 2.52
N LEU A 73 14.75 -1.57 3.32
CA LEU A 73 13.51 -2.32 3.17
C LEU A 73 12.65 -1.67 2.10
N HIS A 74 12.35 -2.43 1.06
CA HIS A 74 11.30 -2.28 0.03
C HIS A 74 10.79 -0.85 -0.26
N GLY A 75 11.64 0.12 -0.29
CA GLY A 75 11.32 1.51 -0.42
C GLY A 75 12.09 2.29 0.61
N SER A 76 13.28 2.70 0.21
CA SER A 76 14.02 3.70 0.97
C SER A 76 13.18 4.97 1.06
N LEU A 77 13.42 5.76 2.07
CA LEU A 77 12.82 7.09 2.19
C LEU A 77 13.03 7.92 0.91
N GLU A 78 14.18 7.76 0.25
CA GLU A 78 14.49 8.43 -1.02
C GLU A 78 13.50 8.04 -2.13
N LYS A 79 13.12 6.75 -2.21
CA LYS A 79 12.12 6.31 -3.18
C LYS A 79 10.76 6.93 -2.90
N GLU A 80 10.32 6.96 -1.64
CA GLU A 80 9.04 7.59 -1.30
C GLU A 80 9.05 9.08 -1.62
N ILE A 81 10.15 9.80 -1.32
CA ILE A 81 10.30 11.21 -1.64
C ILE A 81 10.23 11.43 -3.16
N ALA A 82 10.99 10.66 -3.94
CA ALA A 82 10.99 10.74 -5.39
C ALA A 82 9.60 10.46 -5.97
N ASN A 83 8.95 9.40 -5.49
CA ASN A 83 7.63 8.97 -5.92
C ASN A 83 6.55 10.03 -5.61
N LEU A 84 6.53 10.57 -4.40
CA LEU A 84 5.64 11.66 -4.03
C LEU A 84 5.86 12.90 -4.89
N GLY A 85 7.11 13.21 -5.24
CA GLY A 85 7.44 14.30 -6.17
C GLY A 85 6.85 14.09 -7.56
N VAL A 86 6.81 12.84 -8.04
CA VAL A 86 6.23 12.50 -9.35
C VAL A 86 4.72 12.63 -9.36
N VAL A 87 4.04 12.17 -8.32
CA VAL A 87 2.56 12.20 -8.25
C VAL A 87 2.03 13.54 -7.73
N ALA A 88 2.90 14.44 -7.27
CA ALA A 88 2.48 15.78 -6.88
C ALA A 88 1.86 16.50 -8.08
N GLY A 89 0.69 17.07 -7.91
CA GLY A 89 -0.02 17.78 -8.99
C GLY A 89 -0.76 16.89 -9.99
N SER A 90 -0.74 15.57 -9.83
CA SER A 90 -1.45 14.63 -10.71
C SER A 90 -2.99 14.65 -10.57
N GLY A 91 -3.52 15.38 -9.60
CA GLY A 91 -4.95 15.35 -9.25
C GLY A 91 -5.33 14.25 -8.28
N LEU A 92 -4.43 13.29 -7.99
CA LEU A 92 -4.63 12.30 -6.94
C LEU A 92 -4.52 12.96 -5.55
N PRO A 93 -5.28 12.47 -4.56
CA PRO A 93 -5.21 12.98 -3.19
C PRO A 93 -3.98 12.42 -2.47
N VAL A 94 -2.82 13.01 -2.72
CA VAL A 94 -1.52 12.58 -2.17
C VAL A 94 -0.98 13.57 -1.13
N PRO A 95 -0.16 13.12 -0.15
CA PRO A 95 0.43 14.06 0.79
C PRO A 95 1.52 14.91 0.14
N GLY A 96 1.55 16.19 0.45
CA GLY A 96 2.64 17.08 0.06
C GLY A 96 3.84 16.93 1.00
N ILE A 97 5.04 16.94 0.45
CA ILE A 97 6.29 16.93 1.22
C ILE A 97 6.50 18.32 1.83
N LEU A 98 6.75 18.39 3.12
CA LEU A 98 7.05 19.62 3.87
C LEU A 98 8.55 19.73 4.17
N ALA A 99 9.18 18.65 4.58
CA ALA A 99 10.62 18.58 4.84
C ALA A 99 11.10 17.11 4.83
N THR A 100 12.40 16.92 4.60
CA THR A 100 13.05 15.62 4.61
C THR A 100 14.37 15.68 5.37
N ASP A 101 14.69 14.62 6.10
CA ASP A 101 16.01 14.37 6.70
C ASP A 101 16.41 12.92 6.39
N VAL A 102 16.94 12.72 5.19
CA VAL A 102 17.25 11.39 4.64
C VAL A 102 18.33 10.69 5.45
N ALA A 103 19.31 11.44 5.96
CA ALA A 103 20.39 10.89 6.77
C ALA A 103 19.99 10.69 8.24
N GLY A 104 18.87 11.27 8.68
CA GLY A 104 18.48 11.28 10.08
C GLY A 104 19.36 12.19 10.97
N ALA A 105 20.19 13.06 10.37
CA ALA A 105 21.18 13.87 11.08
C ALA A 105 20.55 14.83 12.09
N SER A 106 19.37 15.37 11.78
CA SER A 106 18.60 16.30 12.63
C SER A 106 17.47 15.61 13.39
N THR A 107 17.24 14.33 13.16
CA THR A 107 16.10 13.58 13.70
C THR A 107 16.49 12.40 14.59
N GLY A 108 17.66 12.52 15.27
CA GLY A 108 18.11 11.53 16.24
C GLY A 108 18.50 10.19 15.60
N GLY A 109 19.07 10.20 14.40
CA GLY A 109 19.52 9.02 13.66
C GLY A 109 18.41 8.28 12.91
N ALA A 110 17.18 8.81 12.86
CA ALA A 110 16.05 8.20 12.16
C ALA A 110 15.73 8.95 10.88
N PRO A 111 16.01 8.41 9.69
CA PRO A 111 15.57 8.99 8.41
C PRO A 111 14.09 9.40 8.46
N SER A 112 13.79 10.64 8.10
CA SER A 112 12.49 11.25 8.40
C SER A 112 11.90 12.00 7.20
N LEU A 113 10.58 11.86 7.03
CA LEU A 113 9.76 12.58 6.07
C LEU A 113 8.63 13.28 6.80
N LEU A 114 8.56 14.61 6.65
CA LEU A 114 7.47 15.43 7.14
C LEU A 114 6.52 15.75 5.98
N MET A 115 5.24 15.47 6.16
CA MET A 115 4.22 15.60 5.12
C MET A 115 3.01 16.36 5.60
N THR A 116 2.24 16.91 4.65
CA THR A 116 0.89 17.42 4.93
C THR A 116 0.01 16.28 5.43
N ARG A 117 -0.90 16.57 6.34
CA ARG A 117 -1.91 15.62 6.78
C ARG A 117 -3.07 15.58 5.79
N LEU A 118 -3.30 14.44 5.17
CA LEU A 118 -4.52 14.18 4.42
C LEU A 118 -5.73 14.05 5.35
N GLN A 119 -6.89 14.49 4.89
CA GLN A 119 -8.13 14.34 5.63
C GLN A 119 -8.65 12.90 5.55
N GLY A 120 -9.46 12.51 6.54
CA GLY A 120 -10.08 11.19 6.55
C GLY A 120 -9.39 10.19 7.47
N HIS A 121 -9.86 8.96 7.35
CA HIS A 121 -9.39 7.79 8.10
C HIS A 121 -9.53 6.52 7.26
N VAL A 122 -8.78 5.49 7.58
CA VAL A 122 -8.92 4.17 6.96
C VAL A 122 -10.30 3.60 7.33
N HIS A 123 -11.07 3.18 6.33
CA HIS A 123 -12.43 2.68 6.49
C HIS A 123 -12.56 1.25 5.95
N LEU A 124 -12.60 0.26 6.86
CA LEU A 124 -12.62 -1.17 6.54
C LEU A 124 -13.95 -1.87 6.88
N ASN A 125 -14.97 -1.13 7.33
CA ASN A 125 -16.29 -1.68 7.66
C ASN A 125 -17.39 -0.89 6.93
N PRO A 126 -17.44 -0.94 5.57
CA PRO A 126 -18.45 -0.19 4.83
C PRO A 126 -19.84 -0.77 5.07
N ALA A 127 -20.82 0.11 5.33
CA ALA A 127 -22.23 -0.28 5.37
C ALA A 127 -22.76 -0.65 3.98
N GLU A 128 -22.20 0.01 2.94
CA GLU A 128 -22.56 -0.19 1.53
C GLU A 128 -21.36 -0.73 0.73
N PRO A 129 -21.11 -2.06 0.76
CA PRO A 129 -19.89 -2.65 0.18
C PRO A 129 -19.70 -2.33 -1.31
N ARG A 130 -20.76 -2.41 -2.12
CA ARG A 130 -20.70 -2.13 -3.56
C ARG A 130 -20.28 -0.70 -3.83
N SER A 131 -20.87 0.28 -3.16
CA SER A 131 -20.52 1.68 -3.29
C SER A 131 -19.06 1.94 -2.90
N TRP A 132 -18.61 1.32 -1.81
CA TRP A 132 -17.23 1.41 -1.34
C TRP A 132 -16.23 0.84 -2.36
N MET A 133 -16.49 -0.36 -2.90
CA MET A 133 -15.66 -0.96 -3.95
C MET A 133 -15.69 -0.16 -5.26
N THR A 134 -16.84 0.46 -5.60
CA THR A 134 -16.91 1.36 -6.75
C THR A 134 -15.93 2.53 -6.61
N ARG A 135 -15.84 3.14 -5.43
CA ARG A 135 -14.85 4.23 -5.19
C ARG A 135 -13.41 3.75 -5.28
N ILE A 136 -13.11 2.52 -4.84
CA ILE A 136 -11.79 1.92 -5.02
C ILE A 136 -11.48 1.71 -6.51
N ALA A 137 -12.44 1.21 -7.28
CA ALA A 137 -12.28 1.04 -8.72
C ALA A 137 -12.11 2.39 -9.44
N GLU A 138 -12.88 3.42 -9.08
CA GLU A 138 -12.75 4.77 -9.63
C GLU A 138 -11.36 5.37 -9.41
N ILE A 139 -10.81 5.23 -8.19
CA ILE A 139 -9.46 5.75 -7.91
C ILE A 139 -8.37 4.95 -8.62
N ALA A 140 -8.56 3.63 -8.81
CA ALA A 140 -7.67 2.80 -9.60
C ALA A 140 -7.71 3.21 -11.09
N VAL A 141 -8.88 3.47 -11.65
CA VAL A 141 -9.01 3.96 -13.03
C VAL A 141 -8.33 5.32 -13.18
N LEU A 142 -8.55 6.24 -12.26
CA LEU A 142 -7.89 7.55 -12.28
C LEU A 142 -6.37 7.41 -12.23
N LEU A 143 -5.86 6.57 -11.32
CA LEU A 143 -4.42 6.28 -11.20
C LEU A 143 -3.85 5.74 -12.50
N HIS A 144 -4.49 4.74 -13.10
CA HIS A 144 -4.03 4.09 -14.33
C HIS A 144 -4.22 4.94 -15.60
N SER A 145 -4.97 6.03 -15.51
CA SER A 145 -5.15 6.99 -16.62
C SER A 145 -4.13 8.14 -16.60
N LEU A 146 -3.25 8.18 -15.58
CA LEU A 146 -2.25 9.24 -15.49
C LEU A 146 -1.24 9.14 -16.63
N ASP A 147 -1.12 10.20 -17.41
CA ASP A 147 -0.07 10.36 -18.42
C ASP A 147 1.19 10.94 -17.77
N LEU A 148 2.01 10.08 -17.20
CA LEU A 148 3.27 10.44 -16.57
C LEU A 148 4.45 9.95 -17.43
N PRO A 149 5.55 10.70 -17.50
CA PRO A 149 6.70 10.33 -18.34
C PRO A 149 7.25 8.94 -17.99
N ALA A 150 7.22 8.02 -18.94
CA ALA A 150 7.63 6.62 -18.75
C ALA A 150 9.04 6.47 -18.14
N LYS A 151 9.96 7.38 -18.47
CA LYS A 151 11.35 7.38 -17.97
C LYS A 151 11.49 7.61 -16.47
N LEU A 152 10.42 8.05 -15.80
CA LEU A 152 10.42 8.29 -14.36
C LEU A 152 10.18 7.00 -13.56
N PHE A 153 9.77 5.92 -14.22
CA PHE A 153 9.34 4.69 -13.55
C PHE A 153 10.15 3.50 -14.00
N ARG A 154 10.52 2.68 -13.04
CA ARG A 154 11.05 1.35 -13.32
C ARG A 154 9.95 0.43 -13.84
N PRO A 155 10.28 -0.59 -14.64
CA PRO A 155 9.31 -1.61 -15.00
C PRO A 155 8.87 -2.37 -13.74
N TRP A 156 7.66 -2.92 -13.76
CA TRP A 156 7.12 -3.72 -12.65
C TRP A 156 8.03 -4.89 -12.28
N THR A 157 8.85 -5.39 -13.21
CA THR A 157 9.85 -6.44 -12.97
C THR A 157 10.88 -6.10 -11.90
N ASP A 158 11.05 -4.83 -11.60
CA ASP A 158 11.95 -4.36 -10.53
C ASP A 158 11.20 -4.17 -9.18
N SER A 159 9.90 -4.48 -9.16
CA SER A 159 9.09 -4.33 -7.95
C SER A 159 9.21 -5.55 -7.04
N TRP A 160 8.80 -5.40 -5.79
CA TRP A 160 8.74 -6.49 -4.82
C TRP A 160 7.71 -7.59 -5.17
N ILE A 161 6.78 -7.28 -6.08
CA ILE A 161 5.79 -8.23 -6.60
C ILE A 161 6.24 -8.91 -7.88
N ALA A 162 7.45 -8.65 -8.38
CA ALA A 162 7.92 -9.23 -9.64
C ALA A 162 8.40 -10.68 -9.56
N PRO A 163 9.14 -11.11 -8.52
CA PRO A 163 9.71 -12.44 -8.54
C PRO A 163 8.62 -13.52 -8.43
N LEU A 164 8.56 -14.39 -9.43
CA LEU A 164 7.85 -15.68 -9.33
C LEU A 164 8.70 -16.73 -8.60
N ASP A 165 10.00 -16.47 -8.50
CA ASP A 165 10.95 -17.36 -7.85
C ASP A 165 10.69 -17.37 -6.34
N GLY A 166 10.40 -18.54 -5.80
CA GLY A 166 10.14 -18.71 -4.37
C GLY A 166 8.67 -18.75 -3.97
N PHE A 167 7.73 -18.71 -4.90
CA PHE A 167 6.33 -19.02 -4.58
C PHE A 167 6.21 -20.41 -3.99
N GLN A 168 5.66 -20.48 -2.80
CA GLN A 168 5.41 -21.73 -2.11
C GLN A 168 3.93 -21.89 -1.87
N VAL A 169 3.47 -23.13 -1.89
CA VAL A 169 2.12 -23.46 -1.45
C VAL A 169 2.02 -23.11 0.03
N PRO A 170 1.05 -22.27 0.46
CA PRO A 170 0.87 -21.98 1.87
C PRO A 170 0.72 -23.25 2.72
N VAL A 171 1.29 -23.23 3.93
CA VAL A 171 1.31 -24.41 4.81
C VAL A 171 -0.12 -24.82 5.19
N ASP A 172 -1.05 -23.87 5.31
CA ASP A 172 -2.46 -24.09 5.62
C ASP A 172 -3.36 -24.26 4.38
N ALA A 173 -2.77 -24.42 3.18
CA ALA A 173 -3.51 -24.61 1.94
C ALA A 173 -4.41 -25.86 2.00
N GLN A 174 -5.69 -25.66 1.67
CA GLN A 174 -6.66 -26.75 1.56
C GLN A 174 -6.61 -27.43 0.20
N LYS A 175 -6.05 -26.76 -0.82
CA LYS A 175 -5.99 -27.20 -2.22
C LYS A 175 -4.57 -27.14 -2.80
N PRO A 176 -3.59 -27.86 -2.22
CA PRO A 176 -2.19 -27.74 -2.64
C PRO A 176 -1.95 -28.12 -4.11
N ALA A 177 -2.76 -29.03 -4.67
CA ALA A 177 -2.67 -29.41 -6.08
C ALA A 177 -3.09 -28.24 -7.00
N MET A 178 -4.08 -27.45 -6.61
CA MET A 178 -4.51 -26.25 -7.34
C MET A 178 -3.39 -25.19 -7.37
N TRP A 179 -2.73 -24.95 -6.24
CA TRP A 179 -1.58 -24.03 -6.17
C TRP A 179 -0.46 -24.44 -7.13
N LYS A 180 -0.11 -25.74 -7.14
CA LYS A 180 0.91 -26.28 -8.05
C LYS A 180 0.50 -26.14 -9.52
N ALA A 181 -0.77 -26.37 -9.84
CA ALA A 181 -1.29 -26.15 -11.19
C ALA A 181 -1.20 -24.68 -11.60
N ALA A 182 -1.56 -23.76 -10.70
CA ALA A 182 -1.48 -22.32 -10.92
C ALA A 182 -0.03 -21.85 -11.16
N PHE A 183 0.93 -22.34 -10.37
CA PHE A 183 2.36 -22.09 -10.62
C PHE A 183 2.82 -22.67 -11.96
N GLY A 184 2.32 -23.84 -12.34
CA GLY A 184 2.59 -24.44 -13.65
C GLY A 184 2.12 -23.57 -14.81
N VAL A 185 0.96 -22.94 -14.70
CA VAL A 185 0.47 -21.96 -15.68
C VAL A 185 1.41 -20.77 -15.82
N MET A 186 1.90 -20.23 -14.69
CA MET A 186 2.85 -19.11 -14.71
C MET A 186 4.19 -19.49 -15.34
N ALA A 187 4.66 -20.70 -15.07
CA ALA A 187 5.94 -21.21 -15.61
C ALA A 187 5.86 -21.59 -17.10
N ALA A 188 4.67 -21.92 -17.60
CA ALA A 188 4.49 -22.44 -18.98
C ALA A 188 4.57 -21.36 -20.05
N ALA A 189 4.32 -20.08 -19.73
CA ALA A 189 4.32 -19.00 -20.69
C ALA A 189 4.86 -17.69 -20.07
N PRO A 190 5.56 -16.88 -20.87
CA PRO A 190 5.94 -15.54 -20.42
C PRO A 190 4.70 -14.68 -20.16
N PRO A 191 4.85 -13.60 -19.36
CA PRO A 191 3.77 -12.65 -19.15
C PRO A 191 3.20 -12.14 -20.49
N PRO A 192 1.86 -12.13 -20.66
CA PRO A 192 1.26 -11.55 -21.86
C PRO A 192 1.55 -10.06 -21.95
N THR A 193 1.67 -9.58 -23.19
CA THR A 193 1.83 -8.14 -23.43
C THR A 193 0.57 -7.40 -23.03
N ASP A 194 0.71 -6.37 -22.22
CA ASP A 194 -0.38 -5.47 -21.81
C ASP A 194 0.05 -4.01 -21.95
N THR A 195 -0.92 -3.12 -22.03
CA THR A 195 -0.65 -1.68 -21.97
C THR A 195 -0.09 -1.33 -20.61
N ALA A 196 1.18 -0.92 -20.58
CA ALA A 196 1.84 -0.52 -19.36
C ALA A 196 1.29 0.83 -18.86
N VAL A 197 0.69 0.81 -17.67
CA VAL A 197 0.19 1.99 -16.96
C VAL A 197 1.03 2.31 -15.74
N PHE A 198 0.78 3.46 -15.14
CA PHE A 198 1.33 3.81 -13.85
C PHE A 198 0.70 2.98 -12.74
N LEU A 199 1.51 2.36 -11.89
CA LEU A 199 1.09 1.47 -10.81
C LEU A 199 1.49 2.03 -9.45
N HIS A 200 0.61 1.87 -8.47
CA HIS A 200 0.91 2.11 -7.05
C HIS A 200 1.68 0.95 -6.43
N CYS A 201 1.41 -0.27 -6.89
CA CYS A 201 1.90 -1.55 -6.38
C CYS A 201 1.54 -1.89 -4.92
N ASP A 202 0.83 -1.00 -4.24
CA ASP A 202 0.24 -1.25 -2.90
C ASP A 202 -1.12 -0.55 -2.77
N LEU A 203 -1.95 -0.64 -3.83
CA LEU A 203 -3.26 0.00 -3.91
C LEU A 203 -4.29 -0.76 -3.05
N LEU A 204 -4.11 -0.72 -1.75
CA LEU A 204 -4.91 -1.45 -0.77
C LEU A 204 -5.87 -0.54 0.00
N PRO A 205 -7.03 -1.07 0.46
CA PRO A 205 -7.98 -0.30 1.27
C PRO A 205 -7.36 0.34 2.53
N VAL A 206 -6.32 -0.25 3.09
CA VAL A 206 -5.59 0.29 4.27
C VAL A 206 -4.75 1.51 3.94
N ASN A 207 -4.42 1.74 2.68
CA ASN A 207 -3.69 2.89 2.17
C ASN A 207 -4.61 3.99 1.65
N MET A 208 -5.93 3.81 1.79
CA MET A 208 -6.95 4.77 1.37
C MET A 208 -7.60 5.45 2.56
N LEU A 209 -7.56 6.78 2.59
CA LEU A 209 -8.25 7.57 3.59
C LEU A 209 -9.62 8.00 3.07
N TRP A 210 -10.61 7.91 3.94
CA TRP A 210 -12.01 8.15 3.60
C TRP A 210 -12.60 9.29 4.42
N SER A 211 -13.38 10.13 3.77
CA SER A 211 -14.22 11.14 4.43
C SER A 211 -15.52 11.29 3.65
N ARG A 212 -16.64 11.28 4.34
CA ARG A 212 -17.99 11.47 3.75
C ARG A 212 -18.25 10.58 2.52
N GLY A 213 -17.89 9.30 2.60
CA GLY A 213 -18.10 8.32 1.53
C GLY A 213 -17.20 8.46 0.29
N ARG A 214 -16.14 9.29 0.38
CA ARG A 214 -15.16 9.50 -0.71
C ARG A 214 -13.75 9.17 -0.25
N ILE A 215 -12.90 8.71 -1.17
CA ILE A 215 -11.47 8.58 -0.93
C ILE A 215 -10.87 9.99 -0.99
N THR A 216 -10.26 10.40 0.11
CA THR A 216 -9.68 11.74 0.30
C THR A 216 -8.17 11.69 0.51
N GLY A 217 -7.57 10.52 0.44
CA GLY A 217 -6.14 10.33 0.56
C GLY A 217 -5.68 8.97 0.08
N LEU A 218 -4.55 8.96 -0.64
CA LEU A 218 -3.76 7.79 -0.96
C LEU A 218 -2.40 7.92 -0.26
N THR A 219 -1.95 6.85 0.38
CA THR A 219 -0.72 6.81 1.17
C THR A 219 0.13 5.61 0.77
N ASP A 220 1.37 5.58 1.24
CA ASP A 220 2.35 4.50 1.02
C ASP A 220 2.84 4.38 -0.43
N TRP A 221 3.49 5.45 -0.88
CA TRP A 221 3.96 5.64 -2.25
C TRP A 221 5.34 5.03 -2.54
N ASN A 222 5.72 3.98 -1.82
CA ASN A 222 7.04 3.36 -1.99
C ASN A 222 7.14 2.46 -3.23
N GLY A 223 6.02 1.94 -3.70
CA GLY A 223 5.96 0.85 -4.67
C GLY A 223 5.75 1.27 -6.12
N ILE A 224 5.85 2.53 -6.47
CA ILE A 224 5.52 3.01 -7.83
C ILE A 224 6.36 2.31 -8.91
N HIS A 225 5.67 1.72 -9.88
CA HIS A 225 6.26 1.10 -11.07
C HIS A 225 5.37 1.33 -12.29
N ARG A 226 5.77 0.77 -13.41
CA ARG A 226 4.99 0.75 -14.63
C ARG A 226 4.78 -0.69 -15.11
N GLY A 227 3.54 -1.06 -15.42
CA GLY A 227 3.20 -2.42 -15.81
C GLY A 227 1.73 -2.62 -16.12
N ALA A 228 1.31 -3.87 -16.20
CA ALA A 228 -0.08 -4.24 -16.43
C ALA A 228 -0.99 -3.76 -15.30
N ARG A 229 -2.12 -3.12 -15.64
CA ARG A 229 -3.09 -2.61 -14.66
C ARG A 229 -3.65 -3.67 -13.72
N ALA A 230 -3.72 -4.92 -14.20
CA ALA A 230 -4.16 -6.06 -13.41
C ALA A 230 -3.28 -6.33 -12.18
N ILE A 231 -2.04 -5.83 -12.14
CA ILE A 231 -1.15 -5.96 -10.98
C ILE A 231 -1.74 -5.22 -9.77
N ASP A 232 -2.11 -3.95 -9.91
CA ASP A 232 -2.71 -3.19 -8.80
C ASP A 232 -4.11 -3.73 -8.44
N VAL A 233 -4.93 -3.99 -9.45
CA VAL A 233 -6.29 -4.51 -9.24
C VAL A 233 -6.24 -5.90 -8.59
N GLY A 234 -5.39 -6.80 -9.09
CA GLY A 234 -5.25 -8.15 -8.56
C GLY A 234 -4.67 -8.18 -7.15
N HIS A 235 -3.71 -7.29 -6.85
CA HIS A 235 -3.21 -7.14 -5.47
C HIS A 235 -4.32 -6.70 -4.51
N CYS A 236 -5.13 -5.71 -4.89
CA CYS A 236 -6.28 -5.30 -4.10
C CYS A 236 -7.32 -6.42 -3.96
N ARG A 237 -7.60 -7.16 -5.05
CA ARG A 237 -8.50 -8.31 -5.06
C ARG A 237 -8.06 -9.41 -4.11
N ARG A 238 -6.77 -9.76 -4.10
CA ARG A 238 -6.19 -10.71 -3.16
C ARG A 238 -6.44 -10.30 -1.72
N TYR A 239 -6.22 -9.01 -1.42
CA TYR A 239 -6.49 -8.45 -0.10
C TYR A 239 -7.97 -8.53 0.27
N LEU A 240 -8.87 -8.23 -0.67
CA LEU A 240 -10.32 -8.34 -0.47
C LEU A 240 -10.77 -9.79 -0.29
N ALA A 241 -10.24 -10.73 -1.06
CA ALA A 241 -10.52 -12.16 -0.88
C ALA A 241 -10.12 -12.61 0.52
N ALA A 242 -8.88 -12.33 0.93
CA ALA A 242 -8.37 -12.74 2.23
C ALA A 242 -9.14 -12.12 3.40
N LEU A 243 -9.44 -10.82 3.35
CA LEU A 243 -10.00 -10.07 4.47
C LEU A 243 -11.54 -10.11 4.54
N TYR A 244 -12.23 -10.25 3.40
CA TYR A 244 -13.69 -10.21 3.31
C TYR A 244 -14.25 -11.50 2.72
N SER A 245 -14.28 -11.60 1.38
CA SER A 245 -14.74 -12.79 0.68
C SER A 245 -14.28 -12.82 -0.79
N PRO A 246 -14.30 -14.01 -1.43
CA PRO A 246 -14.03 -14.14 -2.86
C PRO A 246 -14.97 -13.32 -3.74
N GLU A 247 -16.23 -13.15 -3.33
CA GLU A 247 -17.24 -12.37 -4.06
C GLU A 247 -16.86 -10.88 -4.12
N TRP A 248 -16.32 -10.32 -3.02
CA TRP A 248 -15.84 -8.93 -3.03
C TRP A 248 -14.64 -8.77 -3.98
N SER A 249 -13.77 -9.76 -4.02
CA SER A 249 -12.66 -9.82 -4.96
C SER A 249 -13.16 -9.75 -6.41
N GLU A 250 -14.10 -10.61 -6.79
CA GLU A 250 -14.67 -10.63 -8.14
C GLU A 250 -15.48 -9.36 -8.46
N GLN A 251 -16.21 -8.85 -7.50
CA GLN A 251 -16.97 -7.61 -7.67
C GLN A 251 -16.06 -6.41 -7.96
N LEU A 252 -14.91 -6.29 -7.26
CA LEU A 252 -13.94 -5.23 -7.56
C LEU A 252 -13.41 -5.34 -8.99
N ARG A 253 -13.06 -6.54 -9.45
CA ARG A 253 -12.62 -6.77 -10.83
C ARG A 253 -13.66 -6.27 -11.85
N SER A 254 -14.90 -6.74 -11.70
CA SER A 254 -15.98 -6.39 -12.60
C SER A 254 -16.29 -4.88 -12.61
N LEU A 255 -16.24 -4.23 -11.45
CA LEU A 255 -16.40 -2.77 -11.34
C LEU A 255 -15.27 -2.02 -12.05
N TYR A 256 -14.02 -2.46 -11.83
CA TYR A 256 -12.87 -1.84 -12.49
C TYR A 256 -12.95 -2.00 -14.03
N GLU A 257 -13.20 -3.21 -14.53
CA GLU A 257 -13.32 -3.49 -15.97
C GLU A 257 -14.43 -2.63 -16.61
N SER A 258 -15.58 -2.55 -15.96
CA SER A 258 -16.71 -1.73 -16.42
C SER A 258 -16.36 -0.24 -16.47
N LEU A 259 -15.69 0.29 -15.45
CA LEU A 259 -15.35 1.72 -15.37
C LEU A 259 -14.19 2.09 -16.31
N ALA A 260 -13.22 1.20 -16.46
CA ALA A 260 -12.05 1.42 -17.31
C ALA A 260 -12.32 1.11 -18.80
N GLY A 261 -13.42 0.42 -19.13
CA GLY A 261 -13.73 -0.02 -20.48
C GLY A 261 -12.74 -1.07 -21.01
N VAL A 262 -12.20 -1.93 -20.14
CA VAL A 262 -11.20 -2.96 -20.48
C VAL A 262 -11.55 -4.29 -19.86
N THR A 263 -10.96 -5.37 -20.39
CA THR A 263 -10.95 -6.69 -19.75
C THR A 263 -9.55 -6.95 -19.22
N LEU A 264 -9.44 -7.33 -17.95
CA LEU A 264 -8.17 -7.71 -17.36
C LEU A 264 -7.78 -9.11 -17.84
N ASP A 265 -6.54 -9.24 -18.32
CA ASP A 265 -6.01 -10.55 -18.71
C ASP A 265 -5.94 -11.48 -17.48
N PRO A 266 -6.55 -12.68 -17.57
CA PRO A 266 -6.60 -13.61 -16.45
C PRO A 266 -5.22 -14.08 -15.98
N TRP A 267 -4.19 -14.07 -16.83
CA TRP A 267 -2.82 -14.41 -16.45
C TRP A 267 -2.29 -13.44 -15.39
N TRP A 268 -2.44 -12.13 -15.63
CA TRP A 268 -2.00 -11.10 -14.69
C TRP A 268 -2.81 -11.11 -13.39
N ASP A 269 -4.09 -11.47 -13.49
CA ASP A 269 -4.95 -11.61 -12.33
C ASP A 269 -4.51 -12.78 -11.45
N LEU A 270 -4.27 -13.94 -12.08
CA LEU A 270 -3.73 -15.12 -11.38
C LEU A 270 -2.36 -14.80 -10.76
N TYR A 271 -1.47 -14.17 -11.52
CA TYR A 271 -0.17 -13.72 -11.04
C TYR A 271 -0.27 -12.95 -9.73
N ALA A 272 -1.12 -11.94 -9.67
CA ALA A 272 -1.27 -11.10 -8.47
C ALA A 272 -1.88 -11.86 -7.27
N LEU A 273 -2.79 -12.81 -7.52
CA LEU A 273 -3.37 -13.66 -6.48
C LEU A 273 -2.33 -14.62 -5.87
N LEU A 274 -1.41 -15.14 -6.69
CA LEU A 274 -0.37 -16.08 -6.27
C LEU A 274 0.70 -15.47 -5.35
N HIS A 275 0.75 -14.15 -5.20
CA HIS A 275 1.60 -13.47 -4.21
C HIS A 275 1.08 -13.58 -2.76
N TYR A 276 0.14 -14.47 -2.48
CA TYR A 276 -0.26 -14.83 -1.14
C TYR A 276 0.57 -15.99 -0.62
N ASP A 277 1.20 -15.81 0.51
CA ASP A 277 2.07 -16.77 1.18
C ASP A 277 1.77 -16.86 2.68
N ASP A 278 2.55 -17.65 3.42
CA ASP A 278 2.42 -17.82 4.88
C ASP A 278 2.59 -16.52 5.66
N SER A 279 3.20 -15.51 5.09
CA SER A 279 3.34 -14.19 5.71
C SER A 279 2.08 -13.32 5.53
N GLY A 280 1.25 -13.61 4.53
CA GLY A 280 0.06 -12.86 4.16
C GLY A 280 -0.87 -12.56 5.35
N PRO A 281 -1.29 -13.55 6.15
CA PRO A 281 -2.14 -13.33 7.31
C PRO A 281 -1.52 -12.34 8.33
N LYS A 282 -0.23 -12.46 8.61
CA LYS A 282 0.49 -11.57 9.53
C LYS A 282 0.52 -10.14 9.01
N TRP A 283 0.79 -9.95 7.71
CA TRP A 283 0.81 -8.64 7.07
C TRP A 283 -0.57 -7.99 7.11
N ILE A 284 -1.62 -8.71 6.70
CA ILE A 284 -3.00 -8.23 6.69
C ILE A 284 -3.42 -7.81 8.10
N CYS A 285 -3.19 -8.66 9.12
CA CYS A 285 -3.51 -8.34 10.52
C CYS A 285 -2.79 -7.08 10.99
N GLY A 286 -1.49 -6.93 10.67
CA GLY A 286 -0.69 -5.76 11.00
C GLY A 286 -1.22 -4.48 10.37
N GLN A 287 -1.60 -4.53 9.09
CA GLN A 287 -2.16 -3.41 8.35
C GLN A 287 -3.58 -3.06 8.82
N VAL A 288 -4.42 -4.05 9.10
CA VAL A 288 -5.76 -3.83 9.67
C VAL A 288 -5.68 -3.17 11.05
N ALA A 289 -4.69 -3.54 11.85
CA ALA A 289 -4.37 -2.91 13.14
C ALA A 289 -5.60 -2.76 14.07
N GLY A 290 -6.44 -3.79 14.15
CA GLY A 290 -7.62 -3.84 15.00
C GLY A 290 -8.82 -3.01 14.51
N ARG A 291 -8.77 -2.42 13.29
CA ARG A 291 -9.88 -1.61 12.75
C ARG A 291 -11.11 -2.44 12.37
N ARG A 292 -10.94 -3.76 12.25
CA ARG A 292 -12.02 -4.73 12.11
C ARG A 292 -11.60 -6.09 12.66
N PRO A 293 -12.55 -6.99 13.00
CA PRO A 293 -12.26 -8.40 13.25
C PRO A 293 -11.68 -9.05 12.01
N VAL A 294 -10.74 -9.98 12.21
CA VAL A 294 -10.05 -10.70 11.13
C VAL A 294 -10.18 -12.19 11.39
N ASP A 295 -10.81 -12.92 10.47
CA ASP A 295 -10.85 -14.37 10.45
C ASP A 295 -9.61 -14.93 9.75
N VAL A 296 -8.53 -15.11 10.53
CA VAL A 296 -7.24 -15.60 10.02
C VAL A 296 -7.34 -17.02 9.47
N PRO A 297 -7.97 -17.99 10.15
CA PRO A 297 -8.05 -19.36 9.65
C PRO A 297 -8.73 -19.50 8.28
N GLY A 298 -9.66 -18.61 7.95
CA GLY A 298 -10.37 -18.63 6.67
C GLY A 298 -9.67 -17.90 5.54
N MET A 299 -8.56 -17.20 5.77
CA MET A 299 -7.93 -16.37 4.75
C MET A 299 -7.46 -17.17 3.53
N THR A 300 -6.67 -18.21 3.75
CA THR A 300 -6.10 -19.02 2.68
C THR A 300 -7.18 -19.66 1.82
N SER A 301 -8.21 -20.25 2.42
CA SER A 301 -9.30 -20.87 1.66
C SER A 301 -10.11 -19.85 0.83
N ARG A 302 -10.28 -18.63 1.30
CA ARG A 302 -10.91 -17.55 0.50
C ARG A 302 -10.05 -17.13 -0.68
N VAL A 303 -8.73 -17.04 -0.51
CA VAL A 303 -7.80 -16.76 -1.61
C VAL A 303 -7.79 -17.91 -2.62
N GLU A 304 -7.82 -19.15 -2.17
CA GLU A 304 -7.93 -20.33 -3.02
C GLU A 304 -9.15 -20.31 -3.96
N ILE A 305 -10.30 -19.86 -3.46
CA ILE A 305 -11.51 -19.70 -4.29
C ILE A 305 -11.28 -18.63 -5.37
N ALA A 306 -10.61 -17.53 -5.03
CA ALA A 306 -10.27 -16.48 -6.00
C ALA A 306 -9.29 -17.00 -7.07
N ILE A 307 -8.27 -17.78 -6.68
CA ILE A 307 -7.32 -18.43 -7.60
C ILE A 307 -8.04 -19.39 -8.54
N GLU A 308 -8.93 -20.26 -8.03
CA GLU A 308 -9.72 -21.16 -8.86
C GLU A 308 -10.58 -20.39 -9.88
N THR A 309 -11.13 -19.27 -9.47
CA THR A 309 -11.94 -18.44 -10.37
C THR A 309 -11.06 -17.82 -11.47
N ALA A 310 -9.84 -17.38 -11.16
CA ALA A 310 -8.89 -16.88 -12.14
C ALA A 310 -8.45 -18.00 -13.10
N LEU A 311 -8.14 -19.19 -12.58
CA LEU A 311 -7.79 -20.36 -13.40
C LEU A 311 -8.89 -20.74 -14.40
N ARG A 312 -10.18 -20.76 -13.97
CA ARG A 312 -11.30 -21.03 -14.88
C ARG A 312 -11.45 -20.03 -16.01
N ARG A 313 -10.93 -18.80 -15.84
CA ARG A 313 -10.94 -17.77 -16.89
C ARG A 313 -9.81 -17.91 -17.90
N LEU A 314 -8.79 -18.69 -17.56
CA LEU A 314 -7.67 -18.99 -18.48
C LEU A 314 -7.99 -20.12 -19.48
N GLY A 315 -9.08 -20.84 -19.26
CA GLY A 315 -9.53 -21.97 -20.08
C GLY A 315 -9.55 -23.23 -19.27
#